data_0d89f72638a0ff5a3c8fc5e9ebf07320
#
_entry.id   0d89f72638a0ff5a3c8fc5e9ebf07320
#
_cell.length_a   1.000
_cell.length_b   1.000
_cell.length_c   1.000
_cell.angle_alpha   90.00
_cell.angle_beta   90.00
_cell.angle_gamma   90.00
#
_symmetry.space_group_name_H-M   'P 1'
#
loop_
_entity.id
_entity.type
_entity.pdbx_description
1 polymer ?
#
loop_
_entity_poly.entity_id
_entity_poly.type
_entity_poly.pdbx_seq_one_letter_code
_entity_poly.pdbx_strand_id
1 'polypeptide(L)'
;MRWKRGRRSGNVEDRRGNSTQMGASAAPTLLRVLPLLLRSKVGRIILIGGVVVIFGGLMLGLNTLSLLTGEQSGHGQTLPRQTAGDEEMVDFVSVVLGDTEETWQQYFSQMQREYRNPKLVLFSGSVRSACGRASAAVGPFYCPGDQKLYLDLSFFQDLAQRHGAPGDFAQAYVIAHEVGHHVQTLLGISEQVQRAGESRSKAEINALSVRQELQADCFAGIWGYAASRERQMLDPGDLEEALQAAASIGDCLLYTSPSPRDRTRSRMPSSA
;
A
#
# COMPACT_ATOMS: atom_id res chain seq x y z
N MET A 1 -23.58 -5.16 1.27
CA MET A 1 -23.72 -5.16 2.75
C MET A 1 -24.46 -3.91 3.27
N ARG A 2 -25.03 -3.95 4.49
CA ARG A 2 -25.81 -2.85 5.11
C ARG A 2 -24.97 -1.94 6.00
N TRP A 3 -23.97 -1.30 5.45
CA TRP A 3 -22.98 -0.52 6.19
C TRP A 3 -23.41 0.92 6.55
N LYS A 4 -24.31 1.54 5.79
CA LYS A 4 -24.65 2.99 5.89
C LYS A 4 -25.11 3.45 7.28
N ARG A 5 -25.61 2.53 8.12
CA ARG A 5 -26.06 2.81 9.49
C ARG A 5 -24.98 2.57 10.54
N GLY A 6 -23.81 2.06 10.17
CA GLY A 6 -22.73 1.73 11.10
C GLY A 6 -22.07 2.95 11.72
N ARG A 7 -21.39 2.73 12.84
CA ARG A 7 -20.58 3.74 13.51
C ARG A 7 -19.34 4.07 12.66
N ARG A 8 -19.03 5.34 12.49
CA ARG A 8 -17.80 5.78 11.81
C ARG A 8 -16.65 5.80 12.80
N SER A 9 -15.53 5.24 12.42
CA SER A 9 -14.28 5.37 13.18
C SER A 9 -13.69 6.76 13.01
N GLY A 10 -13.24 7.36 14.11
CA GLY A 10 -12.41 8.57 14.09
C GLY A 10 -10.91 8.31 13.79
N ASN A 11 -10.54 7.04 13.59
CA ASN A 11 -9.15 6.63 13.37
C ASN A 11 -8.75 6.60 11.88
N VAL A 12 -9.52 7.21 11.00
CA VAL A 12 -9.17 7.39 9.58
C VAL A 12 -8.39 8.70 9.41
N GLU A 13 -7.19 8.60 8.84
CA GLU A 13 -6.31 9.70 8.53
C GLU A 13 -6.25 9.88 7.00
N ASP A 14 -6.95 10.86 6.45
CA ASP A 14 -6.97 11.12 5.01
C ASP A 14 -5.77 11.96 4.58
N ARG A 15 -4.84 11.35 3.85
CA ARG A 15 -3.66 11.99 3.26
C ARG A 15 -3.70 12.06 1.73
N ARG A 16 -4.83 11.77 1.09
CA ARG A 16 -4.95 11.68 -0.37
C ARG A 16 -4.60 12.97 -1.10
N GLY A 17 -4.79 14.14 -0.49
CA GLY A 17 -4.40 15.44 -1.04
C GLY A 17 -2.94 15.82 -0.82
N ASN A 18 -2.23 15.11 0.05
CA ASN A 18 -0.82 15.36 0.35
C ASN A 18 0.07 14.49 -0.53
N SER A 19 0.13 14.81 -1.84
CA SER A 19 1.26 14.33 -2.63
C SER A 19 2.52 14.80 -1.89
N THR A 20 3.32 13.88 -1.37
CA THR A 20 4.71 14.18 -1.05
C THR A 20 5.35 14.58 -2.39
N GLN A 21 5.23 15.86 -2.74
CA GLN A 21 6.09 16.43 -3.76
C GLN A 21 7.49 16.00 -3.35
N MET A 22 8.06 15.09 -4.14
CA MET A 22 9.51 14.94 -4.14
C MET A 22 10.01 16.34 -4.48
N GLY A 23 10.32 17.11 -3.44
CA GLY A 23 11.12 18.29 -3.60
C GLY A 23 12.38 17.84 -4.29
N ALA A 24 12.42 18.00 -5.60
CA ALA A 24 13.64 18.00 -6.37
C ALA A 24 14.42 19.24 -5.91
N SER A 25 14.98 19.18 -4.69
CA SER A 25 16.03 20.08 -4.28
C SER A 25 17.32 19.68 -5.00
N ALA A 26 17.27 19.67 -6.34
CA ALA A 26 18.46 19.50 -7.18
C ALA A 26 19.33 20.76 -7.19
N ALA A 27 18.80 21.89 -6.71
CA ALA A 27 19.51 23.17 -6.71
C ALA A 27 20.80 23.20 -5.86
N PRO A 28 20.88 22.60 -4.65
CA PRO A 28 22.12 22.68 -3.87
C PRO A 28 23.25 21.78 -4.40
N THR A 29 22.95 20.76 -5.19
CA THR A 29 23.97 19.82 -5.68
C THR A 29 24.76 20.40 -6.84
N LEU A 30 24.15 21.17 -7.72
CA LEU A 30 24.82 21.82 -8.86
C LEU A 30 25.83 22.87 -8.37
N LEU A 31 25.49 23.65 -7.34
CA LEU A 31 26.41 24.63 -6.73
C LEU A 31 27.63 24.00 -6.04
N ARG A 32 27.50 22.76 -5.54
CA ARG A 32 28.59 22.02 -4.92
C ARG A 32 29.57 21.39 -5.92
N VAL A 33 29.08 21.05 -7.12
CA VAL A 33 29.88 20.41 -8.16
C VAL A 33 30.58 21.44 -9.07
N LEU A 34 30.05 22.67 -9.14
CA LEU A 34 30.57 23.75 -9.99
C LEU A 34 32.07 24.04 -9.75
N PRO A 35 32.59 24.17 -8.51
CA PRO A 35 34.04 24.41 -8.29
C PRO A 35 34.89 23.20 -8.73
N LEU A 36 34.36 21.99 -8.66
CA LEU A 36 35.07 20.80 -9.10
C LEU A 36 35.17 20.73 -10.65
N LEU A 37 34.14 21.14 -11.36
CA LEU A 37 34.11 21.21 -12.82
C LEU A 37 35.05 22.32 -13.33
N LEU A 38 35.17 23.44 -12.62
CA LEU A 38 36.04 24.55 -12.98
C LEU A 38 37.54 24.20 -12.80
N ARG A 39 37.86 23.22 -11.97
CA ARG A 39 39.25 22.77 -11.71
C ARG A 39 39.82 21.84 -12.75
N SER A 40 39.00 21.13 -13.50
CA SER A 40 39.45 20.16 -14.51
C SER A 40 39.35 20.74 -15.94
N LYS A 41 40.30 20.40 -16.82
CA LYS A 41 40.28 20.81 -18.25
C LYS A 41 39.01 20.27 -18.94
N VAL A 42 38.62 19.03 -18.62
CA VAL A 42 37.44 18.37 -19.17
C VAL A 42 36.14 19.06 -18.63
N GLY A 43 36.10 19.42 -17.35
CA GLY A 43 34.95 20.11 -16.76
C GLY A 43 34.71 21.50 -17.37
N ARG A 44 35.78 22.24 -17.71
CA ARG A 44 35.67 23.52 -18.43
C ARG A 44 35.12 23.34 -19.84
N ILE A 45 35.52 22.29 -20.58
CA ILE A 45 35.00 21.99 -21.91
C ILE A 45 33.50 21.69 -21.83
N ILE A 46 33.07 20.91 -20.84
CA ILE A 46 31.65 20.59 -20.61
C ILE A 46 30.84 21.85 -20.27
N LEU A 47 31.37 22.73 -19.43
CA LEU A 47 30.73 24.00 -19.08
C LEU A 47 30.59 24.93 -20.28
N ILE A 48 31.65 25.07 -21.07
CA ILE A 48 31.67 25.90 -22.31
C ILE A 48 30.69 25.33 -23.31
N GLY A 49 30.69 24.02 -23.54
CA GLY A 49 29.74 23.33 -24.42
C GLY A 49 28.28 23.52 -23.97
N GLY A 50 28.00 23.43 -22.69
CA GLY A 50 26.68 23.68 -22.13
C GLY A 50 26.19 25.13 -22.35
N VAL A 51 27.09 26.10 -22.14
CA VAL A 51 26.79 27.52 -22.39
C VAL A 51 26.52 27.77 -23.88
N VAL A 52 27.30 27.17 -24.81
CA VAL A 52 27.09 27.31 -26.25
C VAL A 52 25.76 26.71 -26.66
N VAL A 53 25.35 25.57 -26.13
CA VAL A 53 24.04 24.94 -26.42
C VAL A 53 22.88 25.80 -25.91
N ILE A 54 23.00 26.39 -24.71
CA ILE A 54 21.98 27.28 -24.16
C ILE A 54 21.86 28.56 -24.99
N PHE A 55 22.97 29.22 -25.30
CA PHE A 55 22.98 30.46 -26.10
C PHE A 55 22.58 30.21 -27.55
N GLY A 56 23.06 29.13 -28.16
CA GLY A 56 22.68 28.75 -29.53
C GLY A 56 21.20 28.39 -29.63
N GLY A 57 20.64 27.69 -28.64
CA GLY A 57 19.21 27.40 -28.55
C GLY A 57 18.35 28.65 -28.38
N LEU A 58 18.82 29.63 -27.60
CA LEU A 58 18.12 30.91 -27.39
C LEU A 58 18.07 31.72 -28.68
N MET A 59 19.15 31.72 -29.48
CA MET A 59 19.19 32.39 -30.80
C MET A 59 18.30 31.74 -31.85
N LEU A 60 18.07 30.44 -31.75
CA LEU A 60 17.20 29.67 -32.65
C LEU A 60 15.74 29.61 -32.16
N GLY A 61 15.37 30.33 -31.09
CA GLY A 61 14.02 30.33 -30.55
C GLY A 61 13.62 29.01 -29.89
N LEU A 62 14.59 28.12 -29.60
CA LEU A 62 14.35 26.86 -28.91
C LEU A 62 14.46 27.08 -27.42
N ASN A 63 13.44 26.69 -26.66
CA ASN A 63 13.41 26.75 -25.19
C ASN A 63 14.30 25.64 -24.59
N THR A 64 15.64 25.73 -24.83
CA THR A 64 16.59 24.76 -24.32
C THR A 64 16.73 24.76 -22.80
N LEU A 65 16.27 25.81 -22.12
CA LEU A 65 16.27 25.89 -20.67
C LEU A 65 15.27 24.89 -20.05
N SER A 66 14.14 24.62 -20.70
CA SER A 66 13.16 23.63 -20.25
C SER A 66 13.68 22.20 -20.33
N LEU A 67 14.61 21.90 -21.27
CA LEU A 67 15.27 20.62 -21.37
C LEU A 67 16.30 20.37 -20.25
N LEU A 68 16.89 21.44 -19.73
CA LEU A 68 17.91 21.37 -18.66
C LEU A 68 17.31 21.45 -17.25
N THR A 69 16.18 22.14 -17.10
CA THR A 69 15.51 22.28 -15.80
C THR A 69 14.50 21.17 -15.54
N GLY A 70 14.18 20.33 -16.54
CA GLY A 70 13.14 19.30 -16.41
C GLY A 70 11.75 19.91 -16.17
N GLU A 71 11.59 21.24 -16.43
CA GLU A 71 10.27 21.85 -16.48
C GLU A 71 9.54 21.36 -17.73
N GLN A 72 9.01 20.15 -17.65
CA GLN A 72 7.81 19.85 -18.40
C GLN A 72 6.82 20.94 -18.06
N SER A 73 6.40 21.69 -19.10
CA SER A 73 5.31 22.65 -19.00
C SER A 73 4.21 22.01 -18.18
N GLY A 74 4.15 22.41 -16.93
CA GLY A 74 3.13 21.92 -16.01
C GLY A 74 1.80 22.37 -16.57
N HIS A 75 1.13 21.51 -17.33
CA HIS A 75 -0.29 21.43 -17.19
C HIS A 75 -0.47 21.27 -15.69
N GLY A 76 -0.95 22.33 -15.02
CA GLY A 76 -1.30 22.26 -13.62
C GLY A 76 -2.07 20.96 -13.44
N GLN A 77 -1.44 19.95 -12.88
CA GLN A 77 -2.17 18.83 -12.33
C GLN A 77 -2.99 19.44 -11.23
N THR A 78 -4.17 19.91 -11.60
CA THR A 78 -5.25 20.10 -10.64
C THR A 78 -5.31 18.78 -9.90
N LEU A 79 -5.00 18.82 -8.60
CA LEU A 79 -5.21 17.70 -7.69
C LEU A 79 -6.58 17.12 -8.06
N PRO A 80 -6.70 15.78 -8.24
CA PRO A 80 -7.97 15.19 -8.58
C PRO A 80 -8.99 15.72 -7.60
N ARG A 81 -9.98 16.44 -8.11
CA ARG A 81 -11.07 16.96 -7.29
C ARG A 81 -11.73 15.75 -6.66
N GLN A 82 -11.72 15.66 -5.35
CA GLN A 82 -12.43 14.62 -4.62
C GLN A 82 -13.86 14.58 -5.15
N THR A 83 -14.28 13.45 -5.68
CA THR A 83 -15.62 13.25 -6.20
C THR A 83 -16.54 12.83 -5.05
N ALA A 84 -17.85 12.99 -5.23
CA ALA A 84 -18.82 12.50 -4.24
C ALA A 84 -18.65 10.97 -4.00
N GLY A 85 -18.23 10.21 -5.01
CA GLY A 85 -17.92 8.80 -4.89
C GLY A 85 -16.69 8.52 -4.00
N ASP A 86 -15.69 9.41 -4.03
CA ASP A 86 -14.52 9.29 -3.15
C ASP A 86 -14.88 9.55 -1.69
N GLU A 87 -15.81 10.46 -1.42
CA GLU A 87 -16.31 10.74 -0.07
C GLU A 87 -17.16 9.58 0.46
N GLU A 88 -18.03 8.98 -0.37
CA GLU A 88 -18.80 7.80 0.00
C GLU A 88 -17.87 6.62 0.32
N MET A 89 -16.79 6.46 -0.41
CA MET A 89 -15.81 5.42 -0.15
C MET A 89 -15.04 5.65 1.16
N VAL A 90 -14.70 6.88 1.50
CA VAL A 90 -14.11 7.22 2.81
C VAL A 90 -15.09 6.92 3.94
N ASP A 91 -16.37 7.27 3.76
CA ASP A 91 -17.42 6.96 4.73
C ASP A 91 -17.55 5.44 4.92
N PHE A 92 -17.59 4.67 3.84
CA PHE A 92 -17.59 3.21 3.86
C PHE A 92 -16.40 2.64 4.65
N VAL A 93 -15.18 3.05 4.32
CA VAL A 93 -13.95 2.61 4.99
C VAL A 93 -14.01 2.94 6.49
N SER A 94 -14.50 4.12 6.85
CA SER A 94 -14.61 4.54 8.25
C SER A 94 -15.63 3.70 9.04
N VAL A 95 -16.72 3.30 8.40
CA VAL A 95 -17.74 2.42 9.01
C VAL A 95 -17.17 1.01 9.19
N VAL A 96 -16.53 0.44 8.18
CA VAL A 96 -15.92 -0.90 8.28
C VAL A 96 -14.86 -0.93 9.38
N LEU A 97 -13.95 0.08 9.42
CA LEU A 97 -12.96 0.18 10.49
C LEU A 97 -13.62 0.28 11.87
N GLY A 98 -14.67 1.11 11.99
CA GLY A 98 -15.43 1.26 13.24
C GLY A 98 -16.08 -0.04 13.70
N ASP A 99 -16.56 -0.84 12.77
CA ASP A 99 -17.17 -2.14 13.06
C ASP A 99 -16.12 -3.20 13.46
N THR A 100 -14.94 -3.19 12.82
CA THR A 100 -13.83 -4.03 13.28
C THR A 100 -13.32 -3.65 14.66
N GLU A 101 -13.26 -2.36 14.98
CA GLU A 101 -12.89 -1.87 16.32
C GLU A 101 -13.83 -2.42 17.39
N GLU A 102 -15.15 -2.35 17.17
CA GLU A 102 -16.16 -2.86 18.09
C GLU A 102 -15.98 -4.36 18.32
N THR A 103 -15.82 -5.12 17.24
CA THR A 103 -15.58 -6.56 17.31
C THR A 103 -14.35 -6.88 18.18
N TRP A 104 -13.22 -6.27 17.88
CA TRP A 104 -11.99 -6.61 18.57
C TRP A 104 -11.91 -6.07 19.98
N GLN A 105 -12.53 -4.93 20.31
CA GLN A 105 -12.68 -4.45 21.67
C GLN A 105 -13.45 -5.47 22.53
N GLN A 106 -14.52 -6.06 21.98
CA GLN A 106 -15.30 -7.08 22.67
C GLN A 106 -14.47 -8.34 22.93
N TYR A 107 -13.79 -8.89 21.91
CA TYR A 107 -12.97 -10.10 22.08
C TYR A 107 -11.78 -9.88 23.01
N PHE A 108 -11.09 -8.75 22.93
CA PHE A 108 -9.98 -8.44 23.81
C PHE A 108 -10.44 -8.25 25.27
N SER A 109 -11.61 -7.63 25.49
CA SER A 109 -12.22 -7.53 26.80
C SER A 109 -12.51 -8.90 27.42
N GLN A 110 -13.05 -9.85 26.63
CA GLN A 110 -13.27 -11.24 27.08
C GLN A 110 -11.96 -11.94 27.46
N MET A 111 -10.86 -11.59 26.82
CA MET A 111 -9.51 -12.11 27.13
C MET A 111 -8.84 -11.33 28.26
N GLN A 112 -9.52 -10.35 28.88
CA GLN A 112 -8.96 -9.43 29.88
C GLN A 112 -7.72 -8.68 29.36
N ARG A 113 -7.74 -8.29 28.08
CA ARG A 113 -6.68 -7.53 27.40
C ARG A 113 -7.25 -6.23 26.85
N GLU A 114 -6.38 -5.23 26.70
CA GLU A 114 -6.72 -3.97 26.08
C GLU A 114 -6.55 -4.07 24.56
N TYR A 115 -7.58 -3.68 23.81
CA TYR A 115 -7.50 -3.47 22.36
C TYR A 115 -7.16 -2.01 22.07
N ARG A 116 -6.07 -1.77 21.39
CA ARG A 116 -5.70 -0.45 20.87
C ARG A 116 -6.11 -0.35 19.43
N ASN A 117 -7.00 0.59 19.11
CA ASN A 117 -7.49 0.78 17.76
C ASN A 117 -6.32 1.16 16.82
N PRO A 118 -6.21 0.56 15.64
CA PRO A 118 -5.25 0.98 14.63
C PRO A 118 -5.71 2.29 13.99
N LYS A 119 -4.77 3.04 13.39
CA LYS A 119 -5.12 4.12 12.46
C LYS A 119 -5.10 3.59 11.04
N LEU A 120 -6.08 3.99 10.23
CA LEU A 120 -6.11 3.74 8.80
C LEU A 120 -5.73 5.02 8.06
N VAL A 121 -4.66 4.95 7.28
CA VAL A 121 -4.15 6.05 6.46
C VAL A 121 -4.62 5.86 5.03
N LEU A 122 -5.45 6.76 4.54
CA LEU A 122 -5.80 6.85 3.13
C LEU A 122 -4.74 7.66 2.40
N PHE A 123 -4.23 7.13 1.29
CA PHE A 123 -3.22 7.82 0.48
C PHE A 123 -3.53 7.68 -1.02
N SER A 124 -2.81 8.41 -1.86
CA SER A 124 -2.87 8.26 -3.32
C SER A 124 -1.47 8.09 -3.89
N GLY A 125 -1.29 7.05 -4.71
CA GLY A 125 -0.08 6.77 -5.47
C GLY A 125 1.08 6.22 -4.62
N SER A 126 1.57 6.94 -3.63
CA SER A 126 2.67 6.48 -2.77
C SER A 126 2.60 7.05 -1.36
N VAL A 127 3.08 6.27 -0.40
CA VAL A 127 3.09 6.65 1.02
C VAL A 127 4.40 6.22 1.69
N ARG A 128 4.78 6.92 2.75
CA ARG A 128 5.86 6.53 3.66
C ARG A 128 5.26 6.06 4.98
N SER A 129 5.66 4.87 5.40
CA SER A 129 5.34 4.27 6.70
C SER A 129 6.63 4.01 7.49
N ALA A 130 6.53 3.55 8.74
CA ALA A 130 7.68 3.05 9.49
C ALA A 130 8.30 1.78 8.88
N CYS A 131 7.54 1.03 8.07
CA CYS A 131 8.00 -0.17 7.36
C CYS A 131 8.68 0.15 6.02
N GLY A 132 8.78 1.43 5.65
CA GLY A 132 9.39 1.88 4.40
C GLY A 132 8.44 2.65 3.50
N ARG A 133 8.82 2.78 2.22
CA ARG A 133 7.99 3.42 1.20
C ARG A 133 7.20 2.35 0.44
N ALA A 134 5.91 2.58 0.27
CA ALA A 134 5.03 1.75 -0.53
C ALA A 134 4.34 2.57 -1.63
N SER A 135 4.00 1.93 -2.73
CA SER A 135 3.15 2.49 -3.79
C SER A 135 1.78 1.83 -3.78
N ALA A 136 0.79 2.45 -4.41
CA ALA A 136 -0.55 1.88 -4.60
C ALA A 136 -0.53 0.46 -5.23
N ALA A 137 0.49 0.16 -6.05
CA ALA A 137 0.64 -1.16 -6.67
C ALA A 137 0.92 -2.31 -5.69
N VAL A 138 1.30 -2.02 -4.46
CA VAL A 138 1.50 -3.03 -3.41
C VAL A 138 0.16 -3.54 -2.86
N GLY A 139 -0.91 -2.74 -3.01
CA GLY A 139 -2.19 -2.98 -2.37
C GLY A 139 -2.27 -2.42 -0.94
N PRO A 140 -3.36 -2.67 -0.23
CA PRO A 140 -3.49 -2.39 1.19
C PRO A 140 -2.43 -3.13 2.01
N PHE A 141 -2.00 -2.55 3.11
CA PHE A 141 -1.06 -3.23 4.00
C PHE A 141 -1.13 -2.67 5.43
N TYR A 142 -0.83 -3.53 6.38
CA TYR A 142 -0.58 -3.15 7.76
C TYR A 142 0.93 -3.02 8.02
N CYS A 143 1.34 -1.97 8.71
CA CYS A 143 2.72 -1.80 9.15
C CYS A 143 2.85 -1.99 10.67
N PRO A 144 3.50 -3.06 11.15
CA PRO A 144 3.68 -3.29 12.58
C PRO A 144 4.57 -2.24 13.26
N GLY A 145 5.46 -1.57 12.51
CA GLY A 145 6.39 -0.57 13.04
C GLY A 145 5.71 0.70 13.55
N ASP A 146 4.58 1.10 12.97
CA ASP A 146 3.78 2.24 13.41
C ASP A 146 2.33 1.88 13.76
N GLN A 147 1.98 0.61 13.66
CA GLN A 147 0.65 0.04 13.97
C GLN A 147 -0.47 0.73 13.18
N LYS A 148 -0.23 0.99 11.88
CA LYS A 148 -1.17 1.63 11.00
C LYS A 148 -1.50 0.75 9.79
N LEU A 149 -2.74 0.85 9.34
CA LEU A 149 -3.19 0.34 8.05
C LEU A 149 -2.99 1.42 6.99
N TYR A 150 -2.64 1.01 5.79
CA TYR A 150 -2.45 1.90 4.65
C TYR A 150 -3.29 1.41 3.47
N LEU A 151 -4.08 2.30 2.90
CA LEU A 151 -5.01 1.98 1.82
C LEU A 151 -5.02 3.09 0.77
N ASP A 152 -4.77 2.74 -0.49
CA ASP A 152 -5.12 3.58 -1.64
C ASP A 152 -6.49 3.12 -2.15
N LEU A 153 -7.46 4.04 -2.21
CA LEU A 153 -8.83 3.70 -2.63
C LEU A 153 -8.91 3.17 -4.08
N SER A 154 -7.90 3.47 -4.92
CA SER A 154 -7.82 2.90 -6.27
C SER A 154 -7.70 1.37 -6.26
N PHE A 155 -7.21 0.78 -5.16
CA PHE A 155 -7.15 -0.67 -5.00
C PHE A 155 -8.53 -1.34 -5.12
N PHE A 156 -9.59 -0.71 -4.66
CA PHE A 156 -10.93 -1.28 -4.77
C PHE A 156 -11.42 -1.39 -6.23
N GLN A 157 -10.96 -0.50 -7.10
CA GLN A 157 -11.19 -0.63 -8.54
C GLN A 157 -10.39 -1.81 -9.12
N ASP A 158 -9.14 -1.97 -8.70
CA ASP A 158 -8.32 -3.12 -9.10
C ASP A 158 -8.89 -4.44 -8.57
N LEU A 159 -9.42 -4.47 -7.34
CA LEU A 159 -10.10 -5.61 -6.74
C LEU A 159 -11.31 -6.04 -7.60
N ALA A 160 -12.11 -5.08 -8.04
CA ALA A 160 -13.25 -5.34 -8.91
C ALA A 160 -12.84 -5.80 -10.31
N GLN A 161 -11.88 -5.10 -10.95
CA GLN A 161 -11.59 -5.29 -12.37
C GLN A 161 -10.59 -6.41 -12.65
N ARG A 162 -9.60 -6.58 -11.78
CA ARG A 162 -8.50 -7.54 -11.98
C ARG A 162 -8.67 -8.81 -11.17
N HIS A 163 -9.27 -8.70 -9.98
CA HIS A 163 -9.43 -9.81 -9.05
C HIS A 163 -10.84 -10.42 -9.08
N GLY A 164 -11.78 -9.81 -9.84
CA GLY A 164 -13.14 -10.34 -10.01
C GLY A 164 -13.99 -10.31 -8.73
N ALA A 165 -13.62 -9.45 -7.75
CA ALA A 165 -14.33 -9.31 -6.49
C ALA A 165 -14.86 -7.86 -6.34
N PRO A 166 -15.94 -7.47 -7.07
CA PRO A 166 -16.44 -6.10 -7.13
C PRO A 166 -17.30 -5.71 -5.93
N GLY A 167 -17.68 -6.66 -5.07
CA GLY A 167 -18.64 -6.44 -4.00
C GLY A 167 -18.12 -5.55 -2.88
N ASP A 168 -19.03 -4.90 -2.17
CA ASP A 168 -18.69 -4.04 -1.04
C ASP A 168 -18.19 -4.88 0.16
N PHE A 169 -18.69 -6.09 0.34
CA PHE A 169 -18.19 -6.98 1.39
C PHE A 169 -16.79 -7.54 1.07
N ALA A 170 -16.44 -7.71 -0.21
CA ALA A 170 -15.06 -8.02 -0.61
C ALA A 170 -14.08 -6.92 -0.17
N GLN A 171 -14.46 -5.65 -0.35
CA GLN A 171 -13.66 -4.49 0.09
C GLN A 171 -13.57 -4.43 1.62
N ALA A 172 -14.68 -4.69 2.32
CA ALA A 172 -14.71 -4.75 3.78
C ALA A 172 -13.84 -5.88 4.33
N TYR A 173 -13.84 -7.04 3.68
CA TYR A 173 -12.97 -8.18 4.02
C TYR A 173 -11.49 -7.81 3.96
N VAL A 174 -11.06 -7.08 2.92
CA VAL A 174 -9.66 -6.63 2.81
C VAL A 174 -9.26 -5.75 4.00
N ILE A 175 -10.10 -4.80 4.39
CA ILE A 175 -9.84 -3.95 5.57
C ILE A 175 -9.76 -4.82 6.83
N ALA A 176 -10.66 -5.78 6.99
CA ALA A 176 -10.68 -6.67 8.15
C ALA A 176 -9.46 -7.60 8.20
N HIS A 177 -8.94 -8.02 7.04
CA HIS A 177 -7.69 -8.78 6.93
C HIS A 177 -6.49 -7.98 7.44
N GLU A 178 -6.35 -6.72 7.02
CA GLU A 178 -5.29 -5.84 7.51
C GLU A 178 -5.42 -5.54 9.02
N VAL A 179 -6.66 -5.43 9.53
CA VAL A 179 -6.91 -5.38 10.97
C VAL A 179 -6.52 -6.70 11.64
N GLY A 180 -6.66 -7.84 10.97
CA GLY A 180 -6.16 -9.14 11.43
C GLY A 180 -4.66 -9.12 11.72
N HIS A 181 -3.85 -8.50 10.86
CA HIS A 181 -2.41 -8.30 11.11
C HIS A 181 -2.14 -7.38 12.32
N HIS A 182 -2.99 -6.37 12.52
CA HIS A 182 -2.92 -5.54 13.73
C HIS A 182 -3.20 -6.37 14.99
N VAL A 183 -4.22 -7.23 14.96
CA VAL A 183 -4.54 -8.16 16.05
C VAL A 183 -3.38 -9.10 16.33
N GLN A 184 -2.73 -9.66 15.30
CA GLN A 184 -1.53 -10.48 15.46
C GLN A 184 -0.41 -9.72 16.17
N THR A 185 -0.23 -8.45 15.86
CA THR A 185 0.76 -7.59 16.54
C THR A 185 0.41 -7.41 18.02
N LEU A 186 -0.85 -7.09 18.34
CA LEU A 186 -1.29 -6.91 19.72
C LEU A 186 -1.24 -8.20 20.56
N LEU A 187 -1.41 -9.35 19.92
CA LEU A 187 -1.29 -10.67 20.56
C LEU A 187 0.19 -11.14 20.67
N GLY A 188 1.14 -10.41 20.07
CA GLY A 188 2.56 -10.77 20.07
C GLY A 188 2.92 -11.87 19.05
N ILE A 189 2.00 -12.25 18.18
CA ILE A 189 2.19 -13.31 17.18
C ILE A 189 3.19 -12.86 16.12
N SER A 190 3.07 -11.63 15.63
CA SER A 190 3.99 -11.07 14.61
C SER A 190 5.44 -11.11 15.08
N GLU A 191 5.70 -10.74 16.35
CA GLU A 191 7.03 -10.80 16.94
C GLU A 191 7.54 -12.24 17.10
N GLN A 192 6.66 -13.18 17.47
CA GLN A 192 7.01 -14.60 17.57
C GLN A 192 7.39 -15.18 16.21
N VAL A 193 6.65 -14.85 15.15
CA VAL A 193 6.93 -15.27 13.78
C VAL A 193 8.27 -14.70 13.32
N GLN A 194 8.52 -13.42 13.56
CA GLN A 194 9.79 -12.77 13.22
C GLN A 194 10.97 -13.46 13.90
N ARG A 195 10.91 -13.66 15.23
CA ARG A 195 11.96 -14.36 15.99
C ARG A 195 12.15 -15.82 15.52
N ALA A 196 11.05 -16.50 15.22
CA ALA A 196 11.13 -17.85 14.70
C ALA A 196 11.79 -17.92 13.31
N GLY A 197 11.74 -16.85 12.52
CA GLY A 197 12.36 -16.77 11.19
C GLY A 197 13.86 -16.48 11.18
N GLU A 198 14.44 -15.89 12.25
CA GLU A 198 15.81 -15.38 12.27
C GLU A 198 16.91 -16.42 11.94
N SER A 199 16.68 -17.70 12.24
CA SER A 199 17.64 -18.80 12.01
C SER A 199 17.15 -19.86 11.01
N ARG A 200 16.09 -19.54 10.24
CA ARG A 200 15.43 -20.50 9.35
C ARG A 200 15.79 -20.31 7.88
N SER A 201 15.62 -21.35 7.11
CA SER A 201 15.72 -21.31 5.65
C SER A 201 14.60 -20.43 5.06
N LYS A 202 14.81 -19.92 3.83
CA LYS A 202 13.80 -19.15 3.11
C LYS A 202 12.47 -19.90 2.96
N ALA A 203 12.51 -21.22 2.74
CA ALA A 203 11.31 -22.04 2.63
C ALA A 203 10.52 -22.10 3.94
N GLU A 204 11.20 -22.22 5.08
CA GLU A 204 10.55 -22.21 6.39
C GLU A 204 10.00 -20.83 6.76
N ILE A 205 10.72 -19.74 6.40
CA ILE A 205 10.22 -18.36 6.57
C ILE A 205 8.94 -18.17 5.75
N ASN A 206 8.93 -18.61 4.48
CA ASN A 206 7.74 -18.54 3.64
C ASN A 206 6.57 -19.34 4.25
N ALA A 207 6.83 -20.53 4.79
CA ALA A 207 5.78 -21.32 5.44
C ALA A 207 5.22 -20.65 6.71
N LEU A 208 6.03 -19.89 7.44
CA LEU A 208 5.57 -19.08 8.56
C LEU A 208 4.71 -17.90 8.08
N SER A 209 5.14 -17.20 7.01
CA SER A 209 4.36 -16.12 6.40
C SER A 209 2.98 -16.59 5.94
N VAL A 210 2.90 -17.73 5.22
CA VAL A 210 1.62 -18.31 4.80
C VAL A 210 0.70 -18.59 5.99
N ARG A 211 1.22 -19.08 7.10
CA ARG A 211 0.41 -19.31 8.30
C ARG A 211 -0.08 -18.01 8.92
N GLN A 212 0.73 -16.97 8.85
CA GLN A 212 0.38 -15.62 9.34
C GLN A 212 -0.75 -15.02 8.50
N GLU A 213 -0.69 -15.16 7.17
CA GLU A 213 -1.75 -14.72 6.26
C GLU A 213 -3.06 -15.50 6.51
N LEU A 214 -3.01 -16.83 6.56
CA LEU A 214 -4.18 -17.65 6.86
C LEU A 214 -4.81 -17.34 8.22
N GLN A 215 -4.00 -16.91 9.19
CA GLN A 215 -4.53 -16.47 10.48
C GLN A 215 -5.17 -15.09 10.38
N ALA A 216 -4.65 -14.17 9.55
CA ALA A 216 -5.29 -12.88 9.30
C ALA A 216 -6.63 -13.08 8.57
N ASP A 217 -6.71 -14.01 7.61
CA ASP A 217 -7.97 -14.45 7.00
C ASP A 217 -8.97 -14.98 8.04
N CYS A 218 -8.51 -15.82 8.96
CA CYS A 218 -9.33 -16.33 10.06
C CYS A 218 -9.87 -15.18 10.94
N PHE A 219 -9.04 -14.18 11.25
CA PHE A 219 -9.45 -13.02 12.02
C PHE A 219 -10.46 -12.14 11.27
N ALA A 220 -10.29 -11.98 9.95
CA ALA A 220 -11.30 -11.34 9.10
C ALA A 220 -12.62 -12.13 9.12
N GLY A 221 -12.56 -13.46 9.12
CA GLY A 221 -13.73 -14.33 9.26
C GLY A 221 -14.44 -14.18 10.61
N ILE A 222 -13.70 -14.02 11.72
CA ILE A 222 -14.26 -13.74 13.05
C ILE A 222 -15.02 -12.42 13.03
N TRP A 223 -14.44 -11.36 12.45
CA TRP A 223 -15.13 -10.10 12.25
C TRP A 223 -16.39 -10.28 11.41
N GLY A 224 -16.31 -10.95 10.26
CA GLY A 224 -17.43 -11.20 9.36
C GLY A 224 -18.56 -11.95 10.05
N TYR A 225 -18.24 -12.93 10.91
CA TYR A 225 -19.23 -13.62 11.75
C TYR A 225 -19.95 -12.67 12.69
N ALA A 226 -19.24 -11.82 13.43
CA ALA A 226 -19.82 -10.84 14.34
C ALA A 226 -20.66 -9.80 13.58
N ALA A 227 -20.15 -9.28 12.44
CA ALA A 227 -20.89 -8.37 11.56
C ALA A 227 -22.18 -8.99 11.04
N SER A 228 -22.19 -10.31 10.74
CA SER A 228 -23.36 -11.03 10.28
C SER A 228 -24.36 -11.31 11.41
N ARG A 229 -23.90 -11.93 12.49
CA ARG A 229 -24.77 -12.50 13.53
C ARG A 229 -25.23 -11.50 14.57
N GLU A 230 -24.35 -10.59 14.97
CA GLU A 230 -24.62 -9.65 16.04
C GLU A 230 -25.18 -8.32 15.49
N ARG A 231 -24.67 -7.87 14.33
CA ARG A 231 -25.02 -6.56 13.76
C ARG A 231 -25.85 -6.62 12.47
N GLN A 232 -26.07 -7.82 11.94
CA GLN A 232 -26.91 -8.05 10.76
C GLN A 232 -26.50 -7.19 9.54
N MET A 233 -25.21 -6.98 9.37
CA MET A 233 -24.67 -6.12 8.29
C MET A 233 -24.60 -6.82 6.94
N LEU A 234 -24.58 -8.15 6.91
CA LEU A 234 -24.44 -8.92 5.68
C LEU A 234 -25.77 -9.09 4.97
N ASP A 235 -25.69 -9.02 3.66
CA ASP A 235 -26.74 -9.39 2.71
C ASP A 235 -26.45 -10.77 2.08
N PRO A 236 -27.43 -11.44 1.46
CA PRO A 236 -27.18 -12.67 0.72
C PRO A 236 -26.15 -12.43 -0.42
N GLY A 237 -25.13 -13.27 -0.49
CA GLY A 237 -24.02 -13.16 -1.46
C GLY A 237 -22.74 -12.54 -0.90
N ASP A 238 -22.80 -11.79 0.21
CA ASP A 238 -21.64 -11.12 0.78
C ASP A 238 -20.52 -12.11 1.19
N LEU A 239 -20.89 -13.29 1.70
CA LEU A 239 -19.92 -14.31 2.09
C LEU A 239 -19.11 -14.81 0.87
N GLU A 240 -19.80 -15.02 -0.24
CA GLU A 240 -19.19 -15.43 -1.51
C GLU A 240 -18.23 -14.36 -2.02
N GLU A 241 -18.56 -13.07 -1.87
CA GLU A 241 -17.67 -11.96 -2.21
C GLU A 241 -16.38 -11.97 -1.39
N ALA A 242 -16.49 -12.20 -0.07
CA ALA A 242 -15.31 -12.32 0.80
C ALA A 242 -14.42 -13.50 0.42
N LEU A 243 -15.04 -14.67 0.15
CA LEU A 243 -14.31 -15.85 -0.28
C LEU A 243 -13.62 -15.65 -1.63
N GLN A 244 -14.27 -14.94 -2.56
CA GLN A 244 -13.68 -14.57 -3.84
C GLN A 244 -12.49 -13.61 -3.64
N ALA A 245 -12.61 -12.62 -2.77
CA ALA A 245 -11.51 -11.71 -2.44
C ALA A 245 -10.35 -12.50 -1.83
N ALA A 246 -10.59 -13.31 -0.80
CA ALA A 246 -9.57 -14.15 -0.16
C ALA A 246 -8.82 -15.03 -1.16
N ALA A 247 -9.56 -15.66 -2.08
CA ALA A 247 -8.95 -16.51 -3.11
C ALA A 247 -8.12 -15.76 -4.13
N SER A 248 -8.45 -14.48 -4.41
CA SER A 248 -7.82 -13.72 -5.49
C SER A 248 -6.66 -12.84 -5.04
N ILE A 249 -6.65 -12.39 -3.77
CA ILE A 249 -5.61 -11.53 -3.21
C ILE A 249 -4.74 -12.24 -2.18
N GLY A 250 -5.14 -13.44 -1.75
CA GLY A 250 -4.37 -14.21 -0.76
C GLY A 250 -2.98 -14.55 -1.29
N ASP A 251 -1.95 -14.23 -0.52
CA ASP A 251 -0.54 -14.55 -0.83
C ASP A 251 -0.28 -16.06 -1.01
N CYS A 252 -1.23 -16.91 -0.61
CA CYS A 252 -1.20 -18.35 -0.87
C CYS A 252 -1.06 -18.69 -2.36
N LEU A 253 -1.59 -17.89 -3.28
CA LEU A 253 -1.47 -18.10 -4.72
C LEU A 253 -0.08 -17.75 -5.25
N LEU A 254 0.64 -16.82 -4.61
CA LEU A 254 2.01 -16.46 -5.00
C LEU A 254 3.01 -17.59 -4.73
N TYR A 255 2.74 -18.48 -3.77
CA TYR A 255 3.61 -19.59 -3.41
C TYR A 255 3.26 -20.89 -4.13
N THR A 256 2.06 -21.02 -4.69
CA THR A 256 1.65 -22.19 -5.49
C THR A 256 1.93 -22.03 -6.98
N SER A 257 2.12 -20.80 -7.47
CA SER A 257 2.55 -20.54 -8.84
C SER A 257 4.09 -20.54 -8.89
N PRO A 258 4.73 -21.39 -9.74
CA PRO A 258 6.18 -21.32 -9.91
C PRO A 258 6.56 -19.94 -10.42
N SER A 259 7.43 -19.27 -9.66
CA SER A 259 7.98 -17.95 -10.04
C SER A 259 8.47 -17.99 -11.49
N PRO A 260 8.31 -16.89 -12.27
CA PRO A 260 8.94 -16.80 -13.58
C PRO A 260 10.45 -17.08 -13.57
N ARG A 261 11.13 -16.89 -12.44
CA ARG A 261 12.53 -17.24 -12.22
C ARG A 261 12.77 -18.75 -12.07
N ASP A 262 11.79 -19.52 -11.63
CA ASP A 262 11.93 -20.98 -11.47
C ASP A 262 11.73 -21.69 -12.81
N ARG A 263 11.01 -21.10 -13.76
CA ARG A 263 10.87 -21.60 -15.14
C ARG A 263 12.17 -21.54 -15.94
N THR A 264 13.12 -20.70 -15.57
CA THR A 264 14.42 -20.60 -16.26
C THR A 264 15.44 -21.60 -15.78
N ARG A 265 15.30 -22.14 -14.55
CA ARG A 265 16.20 -23.19 -14.00
C ARG A 265 15.91 -24.59 -14.52
N SER A 266 14.69 -24.87 -14.97
CA SER A 266 14.31 -26.21 -15.48
C SER A 266 14.72 -26.45 -16.94
N ARG A 267 15.44 -25.53 -17.59
CA ARG A 267 15.90 -25.64 -18.98
C ARG A 267 17.40 -25.82 -19.13
N MET A 268 18.15 -26.18 -18.10
CA MET A 268 19.52 -26.64 -18.28
C MET A 268 19.50 -28.10 -18.73
N PRO A 269 20.01 -28.43 -19.94
CA PRO A 269 20.17 -29.81 -20.33
C PRO A 269 21.19 -30.46 -19.40
N SER A 270 20.84 -31.62 -18.88
CA SER A 270 21.78 -32.55 -18.24
C SER A 270 22.88 -32.88 -19.26
N SER A 271 24.04 -32.29 -19.08
CA SER A 271 25.24 -32.72 -19.81
C SER A 271 25.69 -34.05 -19.24
N ALA A 272 25.66 -35.06 -20.10
CA ALA A 272 26.25 -36.39 -19.89
C ALA A 272 27.74 -36.30 -19.61
#